data_5c29e19803db0fdba36391b26d8cd737
#
_entry.id   5c29e19803db0fdba36391b26d8cd737
#
_cell.length_a   1.000
_cell.length_b   1.000
_cell.length_c   1.000
_cell.angle_alpha   90.00
_cell.angle_beta   90.00
_cell.angle_gamma   90.00
#
_symmetry.space_group_name_H-M   'P 1'
#
loop_
_entity.id
_entity.type
_entity.pdbx_description
1 polymer ?
#
loop_
_entity_poly.entity_id
_entity_poly.type
_entity_poly.pdbx_seq_one_letter_code
_entity_poly.pdbx_strand_id
1 'polypeptide(L)'
;MAKKVRVTLEQVREVLVRKMDDPRDEQHKCRMNLVLDVIMQAIKDLDLEDKPEPQNQLEGRSARLFLFGTEGEKTLLALGIEPQFAWDVALKCNQVVELA
;
A
#
# COMPACT_ATOMS: atom_id res chain seq x y z
N MET A 1 -21.21 -9.55 -20.08
CA MET A 1 -21.37 -8.56 -18.99
C MET A 1 -20.04 -8.35 -18.27
N ALA A 2 -19.74 -7.11 -17.93
CA ALA A 2 -18.56 -6.83 -17.14
C ALA A 2 -18.70 -7.37 -15.72
N LYS A 3 -17.65 -8.00 -15.21
CA LYS A 3 -17.63 -8.52 -13.86
C LYS A 3 -17.09 -7.44 -12.92
N LYS A 4 -17.79 -7.20 -11.82
CA LYS A 4 -17.33 -6.26 -10.79
C LYS A 4 -16.60 -7.00 -9.69
N VAL A 5 -15.41 -6.55 -9.36
CA VAL A 5 -14.57 -7.18 -8.32
C VAL A 5 -14.03 -6.08 -7.39
N ARG A 6 -14.10 -6.35 -6.10
CA ARG A 6 -13.48 -5.46 -5.10
C ARG A 6 -11.99 -5.78 -5.00
N VAL A 7 -11.17 -4.73 -5.07
CA VAL A 7 -9.72 -4.87 -4.88
C VAL A 7 -9.45 -5.01 -3.39
N THR A 8 -8.88 -6.16 -2.98
CA THR A 8 -8.58 -6.44 -1.58
C THR A 8 -7.17 -5.97 -1.21
N LEU A 9 -6.94 -5.76 0.07
CA LEU A 9 -5.61 -5.42 0.59
C LEU A 9 -4.59 -6.50 0.23
N GLU A 10 -4.98 -7.76 0.27
CA GLU A 10 -4.13 -8.90 -0.08
C GLU A 10 -3.69 -8.86 -1.54
N GLN A 11 -4.61 -8.50 -2.44
CA GLN A 11 -4.29 -8.33 -3.87
C GLN A 11 -3.29 -7.19 -4.08
N VAL A 12 -3.46 -6.08 -3.35
CA VAL A 12 -2.52 -4.97 -3.40
C VAL A 12 -1.13 -5.44 -2.97
N ARG A 13 -1.05 -6.21 -1.88
CA ARG A 13 0.22 -6.76 -1.40
C ARG A 13 0.90 -7.62 -2.46
N GLU A 14 0.16 -8.52 -3.10
CA GLU A 14 0.69 -9.39 -4.15
C GLU A 14 1.28 -8.60 -5.31
N VAL A 15 0.58 -7.56 -5.74
CA VAL A 15 1.05 -6.70 -6.83
C VAL A 15 2.34 -5.98 -6.46
N LEU A 16 2.41 -5.44 -5.23
CA LEU A 16 3.61 -4.75 -4.76
C LEU A 16 4.79 -5.70 -4.60
N VAL A 17 4.56 -6.91 -4.10
CA VAL A 17 5.61 -7.92 -3.95
C VAL A 17 6.25 -8.24 -5.30
N ARG A 18 5.46 -8.34 -6.36
CA ARG A 18 5.97 -8.61 -7.71
C ARG A 18 6.87 -7.50 -8.24
N LYS A 19 6.71 -6.28 -7.74
CA LYS A 19 7.50 -5.12 -8.17
C LYS A 19 8.73 -4.89 -7.31
N MET A 20 8.85 -5.56 -6.19
CA MET A 20 10.00 -5.42 -5.30
C MET A 20 11.27 -5.99 -5.95
N ASP A 21 12.42 -5.40 -5.59
CA ASP A 21 13.71 -5.95 -5.98
C ASP A 21 13.94 -7.32 -5.34
N ASP A 22 14.78 -8.14 -5.95
CA ASP A 22 15.17 -9.41 -5.38
C ASP A 22 16.05 -9.19 -4.15
N PRO A 23 15.82 -9.95 -3.05
CA PRO A 23 16.64 -9.82 -1.87
C PRO A 23 18.04 -10.40 -2.10
N ARG A 24 19.05 -9.79 -1.48
CA ARG A 24 20.43 -10.26 -1.58
C ARG A 24 20.69 -11.53 -0.77
N ASP A 25 19.98 -11.66 0.36
CA ASP A 25 20.09 -12.79 1.26
C ASP A 25 18.83 -12.86 2.14
N GLU A 26 18.74 -13.87 3.03
CA GLU A 26 17.58 -14.05 3.90
C GLU A 26 17.37 -12.88 4.85
N GLN A 27 18.46 -12.30 5.38
CA GLN A 27 18.37 -11.17 6.29
C GLN A 27 17.82 -9.95 5.58
N HIS A 28 18.27 -9.69 4.35
CA HIS A 28 17.74 -8.62 3.53
C HIS A 28 16.26 -8.84 3.20
N LYS A 29 15.91 -10.09 2.89
CA LYS A 29 14.50 -10.45 2.61
C LYS A 29 13.61 -10.16 3.82
N CYS A 30 14.05 -10.49 5.03
CA CYS A 30 13.29 -10.20 6.25
C CYS A 30 13.09 -8.70 6.44
N ARG A 31 14.13 -7.89 6.19
CA ARG A 31 14.03 -6.43 6.29
C ARG A 31 13.05 -5.88 5.26
N MET A 32 13.12 -6.35 4.02
CA MET A 32 12.21 -5.93 2.96
C MET A 32 10.76 -6.24 3.32
N ASN A 33 10.49 -7.42 3.88
CA ASN A 33 9.15 -7.79 4.30
C ASN A 33 8.63 -6.90 5.42
N LEU A 34 9.47 -6.55 6.39
CA LEU A 34 9.09 -5.63 7.46
C LEU A 34 8.76 -4.24 6.93
N VAL A 35 9.55 -3.75 5.98
CA VAL A 35 9.30 -2.45 5.34
C VAL A 35 8.01 -2.49 4.54
N LEU A 36 7.78 -3.58 3.80
CA LEU A 36 6.54 -3.75 3.07
C LEU A 36 5.33 -3.76 4.01
N ASP A 37 5.45 -4.40 5.18
CA ASP A 37 4.37 -4.42 6.17
C ASP A 37 4.00 -3.01 6.64
N VAL A 38 4.98 -2.12 6.79
CA VAL A 38 4.73 -0.71 7.13
C VAL A 38 3.91 -0.03 6.03
N ILE A 39 4.27 -0.26 4.76
CA ILE A 39 3.53 0.28 3.63
C ILE A 39 2.11 -0.29 3.59
N MET A 40 1.95 -1.60 3.79
CA MET A 40 0.64 -2.24 3.79
C MET A 40 -0.24 -1.72 4.93
N GLN A 41 0.32 -1.48 6.10
CA GLN A 41 -0.43 -0.91 7.21
C GLN A 41 -0.92 0.51 6.88
N ALA A 42 -0.08 1.32 6.25
CA ALA A 42 -0.48 2.66 5.82
C ALA A 42 -1.62 2.61 4.79
N ILE A 43 -1.55 1.70 3.83
CA ILE A 43 -2.60 1.52 2.82
C ILE A 43 -3.92 1.12 3.51
N LYS A 44 -3.86 0.19 4.45
CA LYS A 44 -5.03 -0.23 5.22
C LYS A 44 -5.65 0.93 5.99
N ASP A 45 -4.81 1.76 6.59
CA ASP A 45 -5.26 2.86 7.45
C ASP A 45 -5.85 4.04 6.65
N LEU A 46 -5.64 4.10 5.34
CA LEU A 46 -6.25 5.14 4.51
C LEU A 46 -7.77 5.16 4.65
N ASP A 47 -8.41 4.01 4.81
CA ASP A 47 -9.86 3.91 4.96
C ASP A 47 -10.36 4.53 6.28
N LEU A 48 -9.49 4.65 7.27
CA LEU A 48 -9.87 5.21 8.58
C LEU A 48 -10.22 6.69 8.49
N GLU A 49 -9.72 7.39 7.47
CA GLU A 49 -10.02 8.82 7.29
C GLU A 49 -11.50 9.07 7.04
N ASP A 50 -12.20 8.08 6.48
CA ASP A 50 -13.64 8.17 6.18
C ASP A 50 -14.52 7.71 7.35
N LYS A 51 -13.93 7.27 8.45
CA LYS A 51 -14.68 6.83 9.64
C LYS A 51 -15.09 8.04 10.48
N PRO A 52 -16.23 7.96 11.20
CA PRO A 52 -16.72 9.10 11.99
C PRO A 52 -15.92 9.42 13.24
N GLU A 53 -15.19 8.44 13.79
CA GLU A 53 -14.44 8.63 15.03
C GLU A 53 -13.21 9.52 14.81
N PRO A 54 -13.02 10.58 15.62
CA PRO A 54 -11.87 11.48 15.44
C PRO A 54 -10.51 10.77 15.49
N GLN A 55 -10.38 9.75 16.33
CA GLN A 55 -9.14 8.96 16.43
C GLN A 55 -8.83 8.27 15.10
N ASN A 56 -9.83 7.66 14.46
CA ASN A 56 -9.67 6.98 13.19
C ASN A 56 -9.33 7.96 12.07
N GLN A 57 -10.02 9.12 12.06
CA GLN A 57 -9.74 10.16 11.06
C GLN A 57 -8.28 10.64 11.15
N LEU A 58 -7.78 10.81 12.38
CA LEU A 58 -6.41 11.25 12.61
C LEU A 58 -5.40 10.20 12.14
N GLU A 59 -5.65 8.93 12.44
CA GLU A 59 -4.81 7.82 11.99
C GLU A 59 -4.81 7.70 10.47
N GLY A 60 -5.97 7.82 9.84
CA GLY A 60 -6.08 7.77 8.38
C GLY A 60 -5.34 8.91 7.70
N ARG A 61 -5.44 10.12 8.27
CA ARG A 61 -4.72 11.28 7.76
C ARG A 61 -3.20 11.10 7.90
N SER A 62 -2.75 10.56 9.03
CA SER A 62 -1.34 10.28 9.27
C SER A 62 -0.81 9.26 8.26
N ALA A 63 -1.59 8.21 7.98
CA ALA A 63 -1.23 7.20 6.99
C ALA A 63 -1.11 7.81 5.59
N ARG A 64 -2.02 8.70 5.22
CA ARG A 64 -1.98 9.41 3.93
C ARG A 64 -0.73 10.28 3.81
N LEU A 65 -0.44 11.06 4.83
CA LEU A 65 0.74 11.93 4.83
C LEU A 65 2.03 11.15 4.74
N PHE A 66 2.09 10.00 5.43
CA PHE A 66 3.25 9.11 5.33
C PHE A 66 3.37 8.51 3.93
N LEU A 67 2.32 7.85 3.45
CA LEU A 67 2.37 7.05 2.21
C LEU A 67 2.66 7.91 0.98
N PHE A 68 2.00 9.05 0.86
CA PHE A 68 2.12 9.92 -0.32
C PHE A 68 3.16 11.04 -0.12
N GLY A 69 3.83 11.07 1.02
CA GLY A 69 4.86 12.05 1.32
C GLY A 69 6.26 11.54 1.02
N THR A 70 7.25 12.33 1.44
CA THR A 70 8.67 12.05 1.20
C THR A 70 9.11 10.73 1.85
N GLU A 71 8.63 10.44 3.06
CA GLU A 71 9.00 9.22 3.78
C GLU A 71 8.47 7.97 3.06
N GLY A 72 7.23 8.00 2.61
CA GLY A 72 6.64 6.90 1.85
C GLY A 72 7.38 6.70 0.53
N GLU A 73 7.72 7.78 -0.16
CA GLU A 73 8.48 7.73 -1.41
C GLU A 73 9.84 7.04 -1.18
N LYS A 74 10.59 7.47 -0.17
CA LYS A 74 11.89 6.86 0.15
C LYS A 74 11.77 5.39 0.51
N THR A 75 10.73 5.05 1.27
CA THR A 75 10.48 3.68 1.69
C THR A 75 10.19 2.78 0.49
N LEU A 76 9.36 3.24 -0.43
CA LEU A 76 9.03 2.49 -1.65
C LEU A 76 10.26 2.33 -2.55
N LEU A 77 11.04 3.39 -2.73
CA LEU A 77 12.28 3.31 -3.51
C LEU A 77 13.27 2.32 -2.90
N ALA A 78 13.34 2.26 -1.57
CA ALA A 78 14.19 1.29 -0.89
C ALA A 78 13.78 -0.16 -1.17
N LEU A 79 12.50 -0.40 -1.47
CA LEU A 79 12.00 -1.71 -1.86
C LEU A 79 12.16 -1.98 -3.37
N GLY A 80 12.58 -0.99 -4.14
CA GLY A 80 12.65 -1.10 -5.59
C GLY A 80 11.32 -0.87 -6.29
N ILE A 81 10.34 -0.29 -5.59
CA ILE A 81 9.02 -0.03 -6.14
C ILE A 81 8.94 1.44 -6.56
N GLU A 82 8.49 1.68 -7.80
CA GLU A 82 8.23 3.05 -8.23
C GLU A 82 7.07 3.64 -7.41
N PRO A 83 7.27 4.79 -6.75
CA PRO A 83 6.23 5.36 -5.88
C PRO A 83 4.90 5.61 -6.58
N GLN A 84 4.92 6.15 -7.79
CA GLN A 84 3.68 6.41 -8.52
C GLN A 84 2.87 5.14 -8.75
N PHE A 85 3.54 4.03 -9.09
CA PHE A 85 2.88 2.74 -9.26
C PHE A 85 2.21 2.30 -7.96
N ALA A 86 2.94 2.37 -6.85
CA ALA A 86 2.42 1.96 -5.55
C ALA A 86 1.25 2.84 -5.10
N TRP A 87 1.33 4.14 -5.34
CA TRP A 87 0.24 5.06 -5.00
C TRP A 87 -1.02 4.78 -5.81
N ASP A 88 -0.88 4.52 -7.11
CA ASP A 88 -2.02 4.19 -7.97
C ASP A 88 -2.69 2.90 -7.50
N VAL A 89 -1.92 1.88 -7.14
CA VAL A 89 -2.44 0.62 -6.63
C VAL A 89 -3.11 0.82 -5.27
N ALA A 90 -2.48 1.60 -4.38
CA ALA A 90 -3.02 1.88 -3.05
C ALA A 90 -4.39 2.56 -3.11
N LEU A 91 -4.56 3.51 -4.03
CA LEU A 91 -5.82 4.23 -4.21
C LEU A 91 -6.94 3.32 -4.72
N LYS A 92 -6.62 2.18 -5.33
CA LYS A 92 -7.62 1.21 -5.79
C LYS A 92 -8.04 0.23 -4.70
N CYS A 93 -7.33 0.20 -3.57
CA CYS A 93 -7.66 -0.71 -2.48
C CYS A 93 -9.08 -0.44 -1.97
N ASN A 94 -9.85 -1.51 -1.80
CA ASN A 94 -11.26 -1.50 -1.38
C ASN A 94 -12.22 -0.85 -2.38
N GLN A 95 -11.76 -0.47 -3.58
CA GLN A 95 -12.62 0.00 -4.64
C GLN A 95 -13.14 -1.17 -5.48
N VAL A 96 -14.33 -0.98 -6.05
CA VAL A 96 -14.91 -1.95 -6.99
C VAL A 96 -14.48 -1.56 -8.40
N VAL A 97 -13.88 -2.51 -9.10
CA VAL A 97 -13.44 -2.31 -10.49
C VAL A 97 -14.19 -3.27 -11.39
N GLU A 98 -14.40 -2.85 -12.64
CA GLU A 98 -15.00 -3.71 -13.66
C GLU A 98 -13.91 -4.44 -14.43
N LEU A 99 -14.10 -5.75 -14.55
CA LEU A 99 -13.24 -6.59 -15.40
C LEU A 99 -14.00 -6.89 -16.68
N ALA A 100 -13.39 -6.55 -17.77
CA ALA A 100 -13.97 -6.82 -19.09
C ALA A 100 -14.00 -8.34 -19.38
#